data_d58266af063b326f2c9d669090e72e67
#
_entry.id   d58266af063b326f2c9d669090e72e67
#
_cell.length_a   1.000
_cell.length_b   1.000
_cell.length_c   1.000
_cell.angle_alpha   90.00
_cell.angle_beta   90.00
_cell.angle_gamma   90.00
#
_symmetry.space_group_name_H-M   'P 1'
#
loop_
_entity.id
_entity.type
_entity.pdbx_description
1 polymer ?
#
loop_
_entity_poly.entity_id
_entity_poly.type
_entity_poly.pdbx_seq_one_letter_code
_entity_poly.pdbx_strand_id
1 'polypeptide(L)'
;RFDLVVLATQPPQVEDAARTALPALADDGNMIVLQNGLCEARIARIAGAERVIGAIVSWGASMPEPGLYDRTAMGGFTIGRMHGDPDDACRKVGALLEAIGPVAMTSNLLGARWSKLALNCAISSLGTIGGERLGPLSRVRRVRRLALEIMTEVVAVARKEQIRLEKVAGTIDLDWIALTDAEKKKVGSPGLTAKHALLLAIGVRYRRMRSSMLAAIERGRVPAIDFLNGEVVDRGKLHGVPTPVNAHVVALVHAIARGEERSSRALLDKLFDETRAP
;
A
#
# COMPACT_ATOMS: atom_id res chain seq x y z
N ARG A 1 18.35 -24.05 -13.40
CA ARG A 1 17.15 -23.55 -12.72
C ARG A 1 17.54 -22.87 -11.43
N PHE A 2 16.71 -21.91 -10.94
CA PHE A 2 16.99 -21.12 -9.75
C PHE A 2 16.08 -21.57 -8.59
N ASP A 3 16.65 -21.72 -7.41
CA ASP A 3 15.89 -22.03 -6.19
C ASP A 3 15.06 -20.82 -5.69
N LEU A 4 15.44 -19.61 -6.14
CA LEU A 4 14.85 -18.37 -5.71
C LEU A 4 14.75 -17.36 -6.85
N VAL A 5 13.56 -16.81 -7.08
CA VAL A 5 13.30 -15.67 -7.96
C VAL A 5 12.79 -14.52 -7.14
N VAL A 6 13.43 -13.36 -7.23
CA VAL A 6 13.01 -12.13 -6.56
C VAL A 6 12.23 -11.25 -7.54
N LEU A 7 10.93 -11.11 -7.30
CA LEU A 7 10.08 -10.20 -8.07
C LEU A 7 10.20 -8.78 -7.48
N ALA A 8 10.99 -7.93 -8.15
CA ALA A 8 11.26 -6.54 -7.74
C ALA A 8 10.78 -5.51 -8.78
N THR A 9 9.93 -5.92 -9.72
CA THR A 9 9.30 -5.03 -10.71
C THR A 9 8.21 -4.16 -10.05
N GLN A 10 7.68 -3.17 -10.78
CA GLN A 10 6.49 -2.45 -10.34
C GLN A 10 5.26 -3.36 -10.36
N PRO A 11 4.23 -3.11 -9.50
CA PRO A 11 3.03 -3.96 -9.45
C PRO A 11 2.38 -4.26 -10.81
N PRO A 12 2.22 -3.31 -11.74
CA PRO A 12 1.64 -3.59 -13.06
C PRO A 12 2.39 -4.61 -13.90
N GLN A 13 3.67 -4.84 -13.61
CA GLN A 13 4.55 -5.75 -14.36
C GLN A 13 4.74 -7.11 -13.69
N VAL A 14 4.16 -7.32 -12.49
CA VAL A 14 4.51 -8.46 -11.63
C VAL A 14 4.10 -9.80 -12.21
N GLU A 15 2.92 -9.87 -12.84
CA GLU A 15 2.42 -11.13 -13.42
C GLU A 15 3.25 -11.54 -14.64
N ASP A 16 3.59 -10.60 -15.52
CA ASP A 16 4.41 -10.88 -16.70
C ASP A 16 5.84 -11.29 -16.29
N ALA A 17 6.40 -10.61 -15.30
CA ALA A 17 7.71 -10.99 -14.74
C ALA A 17 7.68 -12.40 -14.14
N ALA A 18 6.61 -12.77 -13.42
CA ALA A 18 6.47 -14.11 -12.87
C ALA A 18 6.32 -15.18 -13.97
N ARG A 19 5.48 -14.94 -15.00
CA ARG A 19 5.34 -15.87 -16.14
C ARG A 19 6.65 -16.06 -16.89
N THR A 20 7.40 -14.97 -17.08
CA THR A 20 8.71 -15.03 -17.76
C THR A 20 9.74 -15.80 -16.94
N ALA A 21 9.75 -15.64 -15.62
CA ALA A 21 10.72 -16.29 -14.75
C ALA A 21 10.35 -17.75 -14.40
N LEU A 22 9.08 -18.14 -14.48
CA LEU A 22 8.60 -19.46 -14.06
C LEU A 22 9.33 -20.64 -14.71
N PRO A 23 9.67 -20.65 -16.02
CA PRO A 23 10.42 -21.75 -16.65
C PRO A 23 11.84 -21.91 -16.09
N ALA A 24 12.41 -20.85 -15.54
CA ALA A 24 13.74 -20.87 -14.94
C ALA A 24 13.75 -21.24 -13.46
N LEU A 25 12.57 -21.28 -12.80
CA LEU A 25 12.42 -21.64 -11.40
C LEU A 25 12.57 -23.17 -11.24
N ALA A 26 13.27 -23.62 -10.22
CA ALA A 26 13.36 -25.04 -9.85
C ALA A 26 11.99 -25.58 -9.41
N ASP A 27 11.80 -26.89 -9.41
CA ASP A 27 10.49 -27.51 -9.12
C ASP A 27 10.06 -27.25 -7.66
N ASP A 28 11.00 -27.15 -6.74
CA ASP A 28 10.83 -26.76 -5.32
C ASP A 28 11.23 -25.29 -5.04
N GLY A 29 11.53 -24.52 -6.09
CA GLY A 29 11.96 -23.13 -5.99
C GLY A 29 10.84 -22.18 -5.58
N ASN A 30 11.20 -21.02 -5.04
CA ASN A 30 10.29 -20.04 -4.51
C ASN A 30 10.37 -18.69 -5.26
N MET A 31 9.22 -18.00 -5.39
CA MET A 31 9.15 -16.61 -5.84
C MET A 31 8.88 -15.69 -4.65
N ILE A 32 9.73 -14.68 -4.47
CA ILE A 32 9.52 -13.64 -3.45
C ILE A 32 8.81 -12.46 -4.09
N VAL A 33 7.71 -12.04 -3.47
CA VAL A 33 6.87 -10.92 -3.89
C VAL A 33 7.18 -9.70 -3.02
N LEU A 34 7.89 -8.70 -3.57
CA LEU A 34 8.27 -7.46 -2.88
C LEU A 34 7.31 -6.30 -3.15
N GLN A 35 6.42 -6.42 -4.13
CA GLN A 35 5.53 -5.36 -4.57
C GLN A 35 4.60 -4.87 -3.47
N ASN A 36 4.23 -3.58 -3.55
CA ASN A 36 3.11 -3.04 -2.78
C ASN A 36 1.78 -3.59 -3.32
N GLY A 37 0.75 -3.60 -2.49
CA GLY A 37 -0.56 -4.17 -2.83
C GLY A 37 -0.69 -5.62 -2.37
N LEU A 38 -1.59 -6.37 -2.98
CA LEU A 38 -1.90 -7.77 -2.68
C LEU A 38 -1.46 -8.68 -3.84
N CYS A 39 -0.20 -8.58 -4.24
CA CYS A 39 0.31 -9.24 -5.43
C CYS A 39 0.50 -10.76 -5.25
N GLU A 40 0.63 -11.25 -4.01
CA GLU A 40 0.89 -12.67 -3.72
C GLU A 40 -0.17 -13.60 -4.32
N ALA A 41 -1.45 -13.25 -4.19
CA ALA A 41 -2.54 -14.05 -4.74
C ALA A 41 -2.50 -14.15 -6.28
N ARG A 42 -1.99 -13.11 -6.96
CA ARG A 42 -1.79 -13.10 -8.41
C ARG A 42 -0.67 -14.05 -8.81
N ILE A 43 0.44 -14.01 -8.08
CA ILE A 43 1.60 -14.87 -8.33
C ILE A 43 1.31 -16.32 -7.96
N ALA A 44 0.54 -16.57 -6.90
CA ALA A 44 0.10 -17.90 -6.52
C ALA A 44 -0.71 -18.61 -7.63
N ARG A 45 -1.50 -17.88 -8.43
CA ARG A 45 -2.19 -18.45 -9.60
C ARG A 45 -1.25 -18.84 -10.74
N ILE A 46 -0.03 -18.32 -10.76
CA ILE A 46 0.97 -18.58 -11.79
C ILE A 46 1.94 -19.68 -11.36
N ALA A 47 2.45 -19.60 -10.12
CA ALA A 47 3.53 -20.45 -9.64
C ALA A 47 3.10 -21.55 -8.65
N GLY A 48 1.87 -21.49 -8.12
CA GLY A 48 1.41 -22.28 -6.97
C GLY A 48 1.59 -21.53 -5.65
N ALA A 49 0.63 -21.63 -4.73
CA ALA A 49 0.63 -20.87 -3.47
C ALA A 49 1.81 -21.26 -2.55
N GLU A 50 2.18 -22.52 -2.57
CA GLU A 50 3.29 -23.10 -1.79
C GLU A 50 4.67 -22.58 -2.23
N ARG A 51 4.75 -22.04 -3.45
CA ARG A 51 5.98 -21.49 -4.02
C ARG A 51 6.09 -19.97 -3.87
N VAL A 52 5.11 -19.33 -3.22
CA VAL A 52 5.08 -17.87 -3.02
C VAL A 52 5.48 -17.51 -1.60
N ILE A 53 6.45 -16.61 -1.49
CA ILE A 53 6.83 -15.95 -0.25
C ILE A 53 6.54 -14.46 -0.39
N GLY A 54 5.71 -13.92 0.49
CA GLY A 54 5.49 -12.47 0.53
C GLY A 54 6.52 -11.79 1.42
N ALA A 55 7.05 -10.66 0.95
CA ALA A 55 7.98 -9.85 1.71
C ALA A 55 7.58 -8.37 1.68
N ILE A 56 7.10 -7.89 2.81
CA ILE A 56 6.67 -6.50 3.00
C ILE A 56 7.90 -5.63 3.23
N VAL A 57 8.19 -4.74 2.29
CA VAL A 57 9.29 -3.77 2.41
C VAL A 57 8.82 -2.56 3.23
N SER A 58 9.50 -2.22 4.32
CA SER A 58 9.16 -1.09 5.20
C SER A 58 10.24 0.01 5.23
N TRP A 59 11.28 -0.08 4.41
CA TRP A 59 12.23 1.00 4.17
C TRP A 59 11.86 1.79 2.89
N GLY A 60 12.43 2.98 2.75
CA GLY A 60 12.22 3.83 1.58
C GLY A 60 13.52 4.01 0.79
N ALA A 61 13.41 4.03 -0.53
CA ALA A 61 14.50 4.41 -1.42
C ALA A 61 13.98 5.27 -2.58
N SER A 62 14.87 6.07 -3.13
CA SER A 62 14.65 6.80 -4.37
C SER A 62 15.84 6.59 -5.31
N MET A 63 15.62 6.78 -6.59
CA MET A 63 16.66 6.82 -7.61
C MET A 63 16.64 8.23 -8.22
N PRO A 64 17.40 9.19 -7.65
CA PRO A 64 17.44 10.57 -8.15
C PRO A 64 17.93 10.63 -9.59
N GLU A 65 18.94 9.84 -9.92
CA GLU A 65 19.54 9.70 -11.24
C GLU A 65 19.77 8.23 -11.57
N PRO A 66 19.86 7.83 -12.83
CA PRO A 66 20.16 6.46 -13.22
C PRO A 66 21.45 5.95 -12.53
N GLY A 67 21.34 4.83 -11.80
CA GLY A 67 22.44 4.22 -11.07
C GLY A 67 22.75 4.81 -9.69
N LEU A 68 22.13 5.93 -9.30
CA LEU A 68 22.26 6.52 -7.95
C LEU A 68 21.04 6.16 -7.10
N TYR A 69 21.26 5.40 -6.03
CA TYR A 69 20.21 4.97 -5.10
C TYR A 69 20.39 5.66 -3.75
N ASP A 70 19.37 6.37 -3.31
CA ASP A 70 19.32 7.04 -2.00
C ASP A 70 18.32 6.34 -1.09
N ARG A 71 18.76 5.93 0.11
CA ARG A 71 17.90 5.34 1.13
C ARG A 71 17.21 6.45 1.92
N THR A 72 15.94 6.69 1.63
CA THR A 72 15.17 7.82 2.17
C THR A 72 14.50 7.54 3.52
N ALA A 73 14.35 6.28 3.90
CA ALA A 73 13.80 5.86 5.19
C ALA A 73 14.40 4.53 5.66
N MET A 74 14.68 4.47 6.96
CA MET A 74 15.08 3.23 7.62
C MET A 74 13.87 2.31 7.79
N GLY A 75 14.12 0.99 7.82
CA GLY A 75 13.14 -0.06 7.96
C GLY A 75 13.72 -1.39 7.54
N GLY A 76 12.89 -2.42 7.44
CA GLY A 76 13.29 -3.77 7.11
C GLY A 76 12.27 -4.49 6.27
N PHE A 77 12.12 -5.78 6.56
CA PHE A 77 11.18 -6.66 5.86
C PHE A 77 10.30 -7.39 6.86
N THR A 78 9.05 -7.68 6.46
CA THR A 78 8.20 -8.66 7.14
C THR A 78 7.91 -9.76 6.14
N ILE A 79 8.26 -11.01 6.45
CA ILE A 79 8.21 -12.15 5.54
C ILE A 79 7.26 -13.19 6.08
N GLY A 80 6.50 -13.82 5.19
CA GLY A 80 5.61 -14.93 5.53
C GLY A 80 5.09 -15.67 4.31
N ARG A 81 4.41 -16.78 4.59
CA ARG A 81 3.57 -17.48 3.62
C ARG A 81 2.19 -16.84 3.54
N MET A 82 1.48 -17.06 2.46
CA MET A 82 0.08 -16.63 2.33
C MET A 82 -0.81 -17.31 3.37
N HIS A 83 -0.48 -18.56 3.71
CA HIS A 83 -1.17 -19.37 4.71
C HIS A 83 -0.15 -20.13 5.56
N GLY A 84 -0.45 -20.26 6.85
CA GLY A 84 0.38 -20.99 7.80
C GLY A 84 1.61 -20.23 8.32
N ASP A 85 2.44 -20.93 9.05
CA ASP A 85 3.65 -20.38 9.65
C ASP A 85 4.81 -20.26 8.65
N PRO A 86 5.76 -19.34 8.89
CA PRO A 86 6.98 -19.26 8.09
C PRO A 86 7.79 -20.55 8.18
N ASP A 87 8.14 -21.10 7.03
CA ASP A 87 8.92 -22.34 6.87
C ASP A 87 10.44 -22.09 6.69
N ASP A 88 11.18 -23.14 6.39
CA ASP A 88 12.63 -23.06 6.15
C ASP A 88 12.98 -22.20 4.94
N ALA A 89 12.14 -22.20 3.90
CA ALA A 89 12.35 -21.32 2.74
C ALA A 89 12.21 -19.84 3.15
N CYS A 90 11.19 -19.50 3.95
CA CYS A 90 11.06 -18.15 4.52
C CYS A 90 12.29 -17.76 5.35
N ARG A 91 12.83 -18.68 6.19
CA ARG A 91 14.02 -18.43 7.00
C ARG A 91 15.27 -18.18 6.14
N LYS A 92 15.47 -18.98 5.10
CA LYS A 92 16.59 -18.80 4.13
C LYS A 92 16.49 -17.44 3.43
N VAL A 93 15.31 -17.09 2.95
CA VAL A 93 15.05 -15.77 2.34
C VAL A 93 15.29 -14.64 3.34
N GLY A 94 14.85 -14.81 4.57
CA GLY A 94 15.08 -13.84 5.65
C GLY A 94 16.55 -13.57 5.86
N ALA A 95 17.37 -14.61 5.99
CA ALA A 95 18.81 -14.50 6.16
C ALA A 95 19.50 -13.75 4.98
N LEU A 96 19.02 -13.94 3.74
CA LEU A 96 19.51 -13.18 2.60
C LEU A 96 19.15 -11.68 2.69
N LEU A 97 17.94 -11.37 3.14
CA LEU A 97 17.45 -9.98 3.21
C LEU A 97 17.98 -9.23 4.44
N GLU A 98 18.46 -9.92 5.48
CA GLU A 98 19.09 -9.30 6.66
C GLU A 98 20.31 -8.44 6.30
N ALA A 99 21.00 -8.76 5.21
CA ALA A 99 22.09 -7.92 4.68
C ALA A 99 21.62 -6.51 4.26
N ILE A 100 20.32 -6.35 3.97
CA ILE A 100 19.72 -5.06 3.57
C ILE A 100 19.12 -4.34 4.77
N GLY A 101 18.52 -5.08 5.71
CA GLY A 101 17.88 -4.53 6.89
C GLY A 101 17.18 -5.59 7.74
N PRO A 102 16.68 -5.24 8.95
CA PRO A 102 16.08 -6.20 9.86
C PRO A 102 14.90 -6.93 9.23
N VAL A 103 14.79 -8.23 9.52
CA VAL A 103 13.73 -9.11 9.01
C VAL A 103 12.87 -9.60 10.17
N ALA A 104 11.56 -9.46 10.05
CA ALA A 104 10.57 -10.06 10.93
C ALA A 104 9.80 -11.16 10.18
N MET A 105 9.52 -12.26 10.85
CA MET A 105 8.65 -13.32 10.32
C MET A 105 7.22 -13.13 10.84
N THR A 106 6.22 -13.41 9.99
CA THR A 106 4.81 -13.37 10.37
C THR A 106 4.06 -14.60 9.91
N SER A 107 3.19 -15.14 10.77
CA SER A 107 2.20 -16.17 10.41
C SER A 107 0.89 -15.57 9.87
N ASN A 108 0.80 -14.23 9.80
CA ASN A 108 -0.37 -13.51 9.30
C ASN A 108 0.05 -12.48 8.22
N LEU A 109 0.66 -12.96 7.15
CA LEU A 109 1.11 -12.12 6.05
C LEU A 109 -0.03 -11.30 5.45
N LEU A 110 -1.21 -11.89 5.27
CA LEU A 110 -2.37 -11.20 4.71
C LEU A 110 -2.78 -10.01 5.57
N GLY A 111 -2.87 -10.19 6.89
CA GLY A 111 -3.20 -9.09 7.80
C GLY A 111 -2.17 -7.95 7.75
N ALA A 112 -0.89 -8.29 7.73
CA ALA A 112 0.19 -7.30 7.59
C ALA A 112 0.14 -6.58 6.23
N ARG A 113 -0.16 -7.30 5.13
CA ARG A 113 -0.34 -6.73 3.79
C ARG A 113 -1.52 -5.76 3.71
N TRP A 114 -2.67 -6.15 4.24
CA TRP A 114 -3.86 -5.30 4.27
C TRP A 114 -3.63 -4.04 5.10
N SER A 115 -2.97 -4.17 6.24
CA SER A 115 -2.62 -3.01 7.05
C SER A 115 -1.68 -2.05 6.32
N LYS A 116 -0.68 -2.56 5.63
CA LYS A 116 0.18 -1.71 4.78
C LYS A 116 -0.58 -1.14 3.59
N LEU A 117 -1.50 -1.91 2.97
CA LEU A 117 -2.34 -1.45 1.87
C LEU A 117 -3.16 -0.22 2.28
N ALA A 118 -3.78 -0.23 3.46
CA ALA A 118 -4.57 0.90 3.95
C ALA A 118 -3.74 2.20 4.03
N LEU A 119 -2.51 2.12 4.54
CA LEU A 119 -1.60 3.27 4.56
C LEU A 119 -1.18 3.70 3.16
N ASN A 120 -0.85 2.76 2.28
CA ASN A 120 -0.44 3.06 0.92
C ASN A 120 -1.57 3.68 0.10
N CYS A 121 -2.80 3.19 0.24
CA CYS A 121 -3.98 3.78 -0.40
C CYS A 121 -4.15 5.25 -0.03
N ALA A 122 -3.93 5.62 1.23
CA ALA A 122 -4.03 7.01 1.67
C ALA A 122 -2.81 7.85 1.27
N ILE A 123 -1.59 7.39 1.60
CA ILE A 123 -0.37 8.19 1.45
C ILE A 123 0.00 8.36 -0.02
N SER A 124 0.01 7.25 -0.79
CA SER A 124 0.45 7.30 -2.19
C SER A 124 -0.53 8.04 -3.07
N SER A 125 -1.83 7.81 -2.90
CA SER A 125 -2.85 8.45 -3.72
C SER A 125 -3.00 9.94 -3.41
N LEU A 126 -3.14 10.33 -2.15
CA LEU A 126 -3.27 11.74 -1.76
C LEU A 126 -1.99 12.53 -2.10
N GLY A 127 -0.82 11.89 -1.97
CA GLY A 127 0.44 12.47 -2.43
C GLY A 127 0.51 12.66 -3.94
N THR A 128 -0.10 11.77 -4.71
CA THR A 128 -0.22 11.89 -6.18
C THR A 128 -1.18 13.00 -6.56
N ILE A 129 -2.39 13.00 -6.00
CA ILE A 129 -3.43 14.00 -6.30
C ILE A 129 -2.98 15.39 -5.85
N GLY A 130 -2.36 15.52 -4.67
CA GLY A 130 -1.90 16.79 -4.13
C GLY A 130 -0.60 17.32 -4.74
N GLY A 131 0.20 16.48 -5.40
CA GLY A 131 1.47 16.89 -6.01
C GLY A 131 2.58 17.27 -5.04
N GLU A 132 2.37 17.08 -3.74
CA GLU A 132 3.27 17.53 -2.67
C GLU A 132 3.82 16.38 -1.83
N ARG A 133 4.82 16.69 -1.00
CA ARG A 133 5.34 15.77 0.02
C ARG A 133 4.32 15.58 1.15
N LEU A 134 4.43 14.47 1.86
CA LEU A 134 3.50 14.10 2.93
C LEU A 134 3.41 15.14 4.06
N GLY A 135 4.52 15.79 4.42
CA GLY A 135 4.55 16.79 5.50
C GLY A 135 3.59 17.97 5.28
N PRO A 136 3.71 18.73 4.19
CA PRO A 136 2.76 19.79 3.85
C PRO A 136 1.31 19.29 3.78
N LEU A 137 1.05 18.16 3.13
CA LEU A 137 -0.29 17.59 2.98
C LEU A 137 -0.91 17.21 4.32
N SER A 138 -0.15 16.61 5.22
CA SER A 138 -0.63 16.20 6.54
C SER A 138 -1.05 17.35 7.45
N ARG A 139 -0.58 18.58 7.19
CA ARG A 139 -0.99 19.78 7.94
C ARG A 139 -2.42 20.21 7.60
N VAL A 140 -2.93 19.85 6.42
CA VAL A 140 -4.27 20.20 5.97
C VAL A 140 -5.28 19.23 6.60
N ARG A 141 -6.24 19.75 7.37
CA ARG A 141 -7.24 18.92 8.08
C ARG A 141 -8.09 18.11 7.11
N ARG A 142 -8.52 18.70 5.97
CA ARG A 142 -9.32 18.01 4.94
C ARG A 142 -8.57 16.82 4.36
N VAL A 143 -7.25 16.95 4.10
CA VAL A 143 -6.42 15.85 3.60
C VAL A 143 -6.30 14.71 4.62
N ARG A 144 -6.11 15.03 5.92
CA ARG A 144 -6.14 14.01 6.97
C ARG A 144 -7.50 13.32 7.07
N ARG A 145 -8.59 14.06 6.83
CA ARG A 145 -9.94 13.48 6.82
C ARG A 145 -10.11 12.51 5.65
N LEU A 146 -9.71 12.87 4.43
CA LEU A 146 -9.69 11.97 3.28
C LEU A 146 -8.86 10.72 3.55
N ALA A 147 -7.68 10.87 4.17
CA ALA A 147 -6.85 9.73 4.55
C ALA A 147 -7.58 8.77 5.51
N LEU A 148 -8.29 9.29 6.50
CA LEU A 148 -9.10 8.48 7.42
C LEU A 148 -10.23 7.75 6.69
N GLU A 149 -10.91 8.41 5.75
CA GLU A 149 -12.01 7.81 4.98
C GLU A 149 -11.51 6.71 4.04
N ILE A 150 -10.42 6.96 3.30
CA ILE A 150 -9.76 5.95 2.47
C ILE A 150 -9.41 4.71 3.31
N MET A 151 -8.73 4.89 4.44
CA MET A 151 -8.35 3.78 5.30
C MET A 151 -9.57 3.08 5.91
N THR A 152 -10.64 3.81 6.24
CA THR A 152 -11.88 3.24 6.75
C THR A 152 -12.53 2.29 5.77
N GLU A 153 -12.57 2.65 4.48
CA GLU A 153 -13.10 1.78 3.43
C GLU A 153 -12.23 0.53 3.27
N VAL A 154 -10.90 0.67 3.30
CA VAL A 154 -9.98 -0.49 3.25
C VAL A 154 -10.23 -1.45 4.42
N VAL A 155 -10.34 -0.92 5.65
CA VAL A 155 -10.64 -1.71 6.85
C VAL A 155 -12.00 -2.40 6.74
N ALA A 156 -13.02 -1.71 6.19
CA ALA A 156 -14.34 -2.30 6.01
C ALA A 156 -14.32 -3.50 5.05
N VAL A 157 -13.59 -3.40 3.94
CA VAL A 157 -13.39 -4.51 2.99
C VAL A 157 -12.61 -5.64 3.64
N ALA A 158 -11.51 -5.35 4.34
CA ALA A 158 -10.69 -6.35 5.04
C ALA A 158 -11.52 -7.13 6.08
N ARG A 159 -12.36 -6.44 6.87
CA ARG A 159 -13.28 -7.08 7.83
C ARG A 159 -14.30 -7.99 7.13
N LYS A 160 -14.82 -7.58 5.98
CA LYS A 160 -15.74 -8.40 5.20
C LYS A 160 -15.09 -9.66 4.66
N GLU A 161 -13.80 -9.60 4.31
CA GLU A 161 -12.96 -10.74 3.94
C GLU A 161 -12.42 -11.53 5.15
N GLN A 162 -12.83 -11.18 6.38
CA GLN A 162 -12.39 -11.83 7.63
C GLN A 162 -10.87 -11.75 7.84
N ILE A 163 -10.22 -10.72 7.30
CA ILE A 163 -8.80 -10.49 7.49
C ILE A 163 -8.55 -9.87 8.87
N ARG A 164 -7.74 -10.52 9.68
CA ARG A 164 -7.26 -9.98 10.95
C ARG A 164 -6.09 -9.03 10.68
N LEU A 165 -6.33 -7.73 10.76
CA LEU A 165 -5.31 -6.71 10.53
C LEU A 165 -4.19 -6.78 11.58
N GLU A 166 -2.97 -6.49 11.18
CA GLU A 166 -1.82 -6.36 12.07
C GLU A 166 -1.46 -4.89 12.29
N LYS A 167 -0.87 -4.58 13.44
CA LYS A 167 -0.36 -3.24 13.71
C LYS A 167 0.83 -2.93 12.81
N VAL A 168 0.78 -1.83 12.08
CA VAL A 168 1.89 -1.40 11.25
C VAL A 168 2.99 -0.81 12.14
N ALA A 169 4.23 -1.27 11.94
CA ALA A 169 5.38 -0.90 12.76
C ALA A 169 5.13 -1.07 14.28
N GLY A 170 4.30 -2.04 14.65
CA GLY A 170 3.97 -2.37 16.05
C GLY A 170 3.08 -1.36 16.77
N THR A 171 2.75 -0.22 16.18
CA THR A 171 2.07 0.90 16.87
C THR A 171 0.80 1.37 16.18
N ILE A 172 0.72 1.36 14.86
CA ILE A 172 -0.41 1.91 14.10
C ILE A 172 -1.48 0.83 13.96
N ASP A 173 -2.56 0.99 14.71
CA ASP A 173 -3.73 0.10 14.72
C ASP A 173 -4.79 0.63 13.73
N LEU A 174 -5.00 -0.07 12.63
CA LEU A 174 -5.91 0.35 11.57
C LEU A 174 -7.38 0.19 11.97
N ASP A 175 -7.70 -0.78 12.83
CA ASP A 175 -9.05 -0.93 13.37
C ASP A 175 -9.45 0.26 14.23
N TRP A 176 -8.49 0.80 15.02
CA TRP A 176 -8.71 2.03 15.77
C TRP A 176 -8.75 3.27 14.89
N ILE A 177 -7.94 3.34 13.82
CA ILE A 177 -7.90 4.47 12.88
C ILE A 177 -9.19 4.57 12.07
N ALA A 178 -9.82 3.47 11.71
CA ALA A 178 -11.07 3.46 10.97
C ALA A 178 -12.14 4.32 11.68
N LEU A 179 -12.82 5.16 10.90
CA LEU A 179 -13.88 6.02 11.43
C LEU A 179 -15.09 5.20 11.86
N THR A 180 -15.58 5.47 13.06
CA THR A 180 -16.88 4.97 13.50
C THR A 180 -18.02 5.70 12.78
N ASP A 181 -19.22 5.16 12.78
CA ASP A 181 -20.37 5.80 12.12
C ASP A 181 -20.71 7.16 12.76
N ALA A 182 -20.46 7.32 14.05
CA ALA A 182 -20.60 8.62 14.72
C ALA A 182 -19.54 9.62 14.23
N GLU A 183 -18.30 9.17 13.99
CA GLU A 183 -17.21 10.02 13.50
C GLU A 183 -17.34 10.35 12.01
N LYS A 184 -18.00 9.52 11.23
CA LYS A 184 -18.36 9.83 9.83
C LYS A 184 -19.32 11.02 9.76
N LYS A 185 -20.29 11.09 10.67
CA LYS A 185 -21.36 12.10 10.71
C LYS A 185 -21.00 13.37 11.48
N LYS A 186 -20.04 13.33 12.42
CA LYS A 186 -19.69 14.45 13.31
C LYS A 186 -18.37 15.12 12.94
N VAL A 187 -18.34 16.44 13.11
CA VAL A 187 -17.17 17.27 12.81
C VAL A 187 -16.12 17.25 13.93
N GLY A 188 -16.48 16.84 15.14
CA GLY A 188 -15.59 16.80 16.30
C GLY A 188 -15.98 15.76 17.34
N SER A 189 -15.04 14.90 17.70
CA SER A 189 -15.08 14.03 18.87
C SER A 189 -13.66 13.90 19.41
N PRO A 190 -13.45 13.53 20.68
CA PRO A 190 -12.10 13.28 21.21
C PRO A 190 -11.37 12.22 20.40
N GLY A 191 -12.04 11.12 20.01
CA GLY A 191 -11.46 10.06 19.16
C GLY A 191 -11.02 10.56 17.80
N LEU A 192 -11.85 11.33 17.10
CA LEU A 192 -11.51 11.91 15.81
C LEU A 192 -10.33 12.90 15.93
N THR A 193 -10.29 13.69 17.01
CA THR A 193 -9.16 14.59 17.27
C THR A 193 -7.85 13.82 17.45
N ALA A 194 -7.86 12.72 18.20
CA ALA A 194 -6.70 11.85 18.40
C ALA A 194 -6.22 11.20 17.08
N LYS A 195 -7.15 10.75 16.22
CA LYS A 195 -6.82 10.22 14.88
C LYS A 195 -6.18 11.29 14.00
N HIS A 196 -6.71 12.51 13.99
CA HIS A 196 -6.08 13.63 13.27
C HIS A 196 -4.68 13.98 13.82
N ALA A 197 -4.49 13.94 15.14
CA ALA A 197 -3.19 14.18 15.76
C ALA A 197 -2.16 13.10 15.38
N LEU A 198 -2.58 11.82 15.38
CA LEU A 198 -1.73 10.71 14.94
C LEU A 198 -1.29 10.90 13.48
N LEU A 199 -2.21 11.20 12.56
CA LEU A 199 -1.86 11.41 11.15
C LEU A 199 -0.95 12.62 10.96
N LEU A 200 -1.11 13.67 11.75
CA LEU A 200 -0.18 14.81 11.75
C LEU A 200 1.21 14.39 12.21
N ALA A 201 1.32 13.63 13.29
CA ALA A 201 2.60 13.12 13.80
C ALA A 201 3.31 12.21 12.78
N ILE A 202 2.57 11.32 12.11
CA ILE A 202 3.08 10.50 11.00
C ILE A 202 3.60 11.41 9.87
N GLY A 203 2.84 12.42 9.48
CA GLY A 203 3.23 13.38 8.45
C GLY A 203 4.50 14.16 8.80
N VAL A 204 4.69 14.54 10.07
CA VAL A 204 5.92 15.20 10.56
C VAL A 204 7.10 14.23 10.48
N ARG A 205 6.94 12.98 10.94
CA ARG A 205 7.98 11.96 10.91
C ARG A 205 8.45 11.66 9.49
N TYR A 206 7.53 11.55 8.54
CA TYR A 206 7.79 11.23 7.13
C TYR A 206 7.67 12.46 6.21
N ARG A 207 7.96 13.67 6.73
CA ARG A 207 7.69 14.93 6.04
C ARG A 207 8.32 15.08 4.65
N ARG A 208 9.41 14.36 4.39
CA ARG A 208 10.12 14.39 3.10
C ARG A 208 9.61 13.34 2.11
N MET A 209 8.76 12.42 2.56
CA MET A 209 8.24 11.35 1.71
C MET A 209 7.44 11.94 0.56
N ARG A 210 7.73 11.47 -0.64
CA ARG A 210 7.03 11.79 -1.88
C ARG A 210 6.30 10.54 -2.37
N SER A 211 5.18 10.71 -3.06
CA SER A 211 4.46 9.59 -3.66
C SER A 211 5.32 8.92 -4.75
N SER A 212 5.55 7.62 -4.59
CA SER A 212 6.21 6.80 -5.61
C SER A 212 5.35 6.67 -6.87
N MET A 213 4.03 6.75 -6.73
CA MET A 213 3.08 6.71 -7.81
C MET A 213 3.15 7.98 -8.67
N LEU A 214 3.25 9.17 -8.03
CA LEU A 214 3.49 10.43 -8.74
C LEU A 214 4.81 10.38 -9.51
N ALA A 215 5.87 9.90 -8.85
CA ALA A 215 7.17 9.74 -9.51
C ALA A 215 7.15 8.74 -10.68
N ALA A 216 6.28 7.73 -10.66
CA ALA A 216 6.06 6.83 -11.79
C ALA A 216 5.38 7.55 -12.95
N ILE A 217 4.31 8.31 -12.69
CA ILE A 217 3.58 9.10 -13.70
C ILE A 217 4.52 10.11 -14.38
N GLU A 218 5.30 10.86 -13.60
CA GLU A 218 6.27 11.85 -14.13
C GLU A 218 7.34 11.22 -15.02
N ARG A 219 7.60 9.92 -14.89
CA ARG A 219 8.50 9.15 -15.74
C ARG A 219 7.78 8.44 -16.90
N GLY A 220 6.52 8.76 -17.16
CA GLY A 220 5.70 8.12 -18.20
C GLY A 220 5.36 6.66 -17.93
N ARG A 221 5.41 6.22 -16.65
CA ARG A 221 5.08 4.84 -16.25
C ARG A 221 3.64 4.74 -15.77
N VAL A 222 3.04 3.57 -15.95
CA VAL A 222 1.70 3.26 -15.44
C VAL A 222 1.73 3.33 -13.90
N PRO A 223 0.81 4.10 -13.27
CA PRO A 223 0.70 4.15 -11.82
C PRO A 223 0.17 2.84 -11.25
N ALA A 224 0.61 2.50 -10.04
CA ALA A 224 0.16 1.29 -9.35
C ALA A 224 -1.23 1.45 -8.68
N ILE A 225 -2.06 2.40 -9.12
CA ILE A 225 -3.33 2.75 -8.47
C ILE A 225 -4.31 1.57 -8.44
N ASP A 226 -4.36 0.76 -9.52
CA ASP A 226 -5.25 -0.39 -9.64
C ASP A 226 -4.84 -1.54 -8.71
N PHE A 227 -3.58 -1.60 -8.31
CA PHE A 227 -3.03 -2.57 -7.35
C PHE A 227 -3.14 -2.09 -5.89
N LEU A 228 -3.58 -0.86 -5.65
CA LEU A 228 -3.79 -0.25 -4.35
C LEU A 228 -5.28 0.06 -4.15
N ASN A 229 -5.69 1.30 -4.38
CA ASN A 229 -7.09 1.73 -4.22
C ASN A 229 -8.04 0.96 -5.14
N GLY A 230 -7.62 0.63 -6.37
CA GLY A 230 -8.40 -0.18 -7.33
C GLY A 230 -8.69 -1.58 -6.80
N GLU A 231 -7.70 -2.27 -6.23
CA GLU A 231 -7.90 -3.58 -5.58
C GLU A 231 -8.96 -3.51 -4.47
N VAL A 232 -8.97 -2.43 -3.68
CA VAL A 232 -9.98 -2.21 -2.63
C VAL A 232 -11.36 -1.98 -3.23
N VAL A 233 -11.46 -1.22 -4.31
CA VAL A 233 -12.73 -0.95 -5.02
C VAL A 233 -13.31 -2.24 -5.59
N ASP A 234 -12.48 -3.06 -6.24
CA ASP A 234 -12.95 -4.30 -6.88
C ASP A 234 -13.39 -5.33 -5.83
N ARG A 235 -12.66 -5.47 -4.73
CA ARG A 235 -13.07 -6.33 -3.61
C ARG A 235 -14.28 -5.77 -2.89
N GLY A 236 -14.38 -4.46 -2.74
CA GLY A 236 -15.57 -3.80 -2.21
C GLY A 236 -16.82 -4.15 -3.02
N LYS A 237 -16.74 -4.07 -4.35
CA LYS A 237 -17.83 -4.48 -5.26
C LYS A 237 -18.18 -5.97 -5.10
N LEU A 238 -17.16 -6.83 -5.05
CA LEU A 238 -17.36 -8.29 -4.90
C LEU A 238 -18.14 -8.64 -3.62
N HIS A 239 -17.88 -7.89 -2.54
CA HIS A 239 -18.46 -8.15 -1.22
C HIS A 239 -19.61 -7.21 -0.83
N GLY A 240 -20.06 -6.34 -1.73
CA GLY A 240 -21.11 -5.36 -1.45
C GLY A 240 -20.73 -4.31 -0.42
N VAL A 241 -19.45 -4.00 -0.27
CA VAL A 241 -18.93 -2.94 0.62
C VAL A 241 -18.69 -1.67 -0.18
N PRO A 242 -19.40 -0.57 0.11
CA PRO A 242 -19.19 0.70 -0.58
C PRO A 242 -17.79 1.27 -0.33
N THR A 243 -17.13 1.69 -1.42
CA THR A 243 -15.79 2.29 -1.39
C THR A 243 -15.73 3.57 -2.24
N PRO A 244 -16.65 4.55 -2.03
CA PRO A 244 -16.77 5.71 -2.91
C PRO A 244 -15.53 6.59 -2.93
N VAL A 245 -14.87 6.80 -1.78
CA VAL A 245 -13.65 7.64 -1.73
C VAL A 245 -12.50 6.99 -2.49
N ASN A 246 -12.27 5.69 -2.32
CA ASN A 246 -11.26 4.96 -3.08
C ASN A 246 -11.58 4.97 -4.58
N ALA A 247 -12.85 4.85 -4.98
CA ALA A 247 -13.25 4.89 -6.38
C ALA A 247 -12.98 6.27 -7.03
N HIS A 248 -13.30 7.38 -6.36
CA HIS A 248 -12.96 8.73 -6.83
C HIS A 248 -11.44 8.94 -6.94
N VAL A 249 -10.70 8.45 -5.96
CA VAL A 249 -9.23 8.48 -5.95
C VAL A 249 -8.67 7.75 -7.18
N VAL A 250 -9.16 6.56 -7.50
CA VAL A 250 -8.75 5.80 -8.70
C VAL A 250 -8.99 6.61 -9.96
N ALA A 251 -10.19 7.18 -10.12
CA ALA A 251 -10.55 7.99 -11.28
C ALA A 251 -9.62 9.21 -11.44
N LEU A 252 -9.36 9.95 -10.35
CA LEU A 252 -8.48 11.11 -10.38
C LEU A 252 -7.03 10.77 -10.71
N VAL A 253 -6.48 9.69 -10.14
CA VAL A 253 -5.10 9.28 -10.45
C VAL A 253 -4.97 8.86 -11.90
N HIS A 254 -5.96 8.17 -12.47
CA HIS A 254 -5.98 7.87 -13.91
C HIS A 254 -6.07 9.14 -14.76
N ALA A 255 -6.91 10.11 -14.39
CA ALA A 255 -7.00 11.39 -15.10
C ALA A 255 -5.65 12.15 -15.08
N ILE A 256 -4.95 12.15 -13.93
CA ILE A 256 -3.60 12.72 -13.84
C ILE A 256 -2.62 11.96 -14.75
N ALA A 257 -2.67 10.63 -14.77
CA ALA A 257 -1.77 9.82 -15.59
C ALA A 257 -1.99 10.03 -17.10
N ARG A 258 -3.23 10.34 -17.53
CA ARG A 258 -3.56 10.71 -18.92
C ARG A 258 -3.30 12.18 -19.24
N GLY A 259 -2.93 13.01 -18.26
CA GLY A 259 -2.70 14.44 -18.44
C GLY A 259 -3.98 15.29 -18.52
N GLU A 260 -5.13 14.72 -18.18
CA GLU A 260 -6.45 15.40 -18.16
C GLU A 260 -6.60 16.30 -16.92
N GLU A 261 -5.95 15.93 -15.83
CA GLU A 261 -5.92 16.68 -14.57
C GLU A 261 -4.45 16.93 -14.14
N ARG A 262 -4.24 18.00 -13.36
CA ARG A 262 -2.92 18.29 -12.76
C ARG A 262 -2.97 18.15 -11.28
N SER A 263 -1.97 17.46 -10.72
CA SER A 263 -1.81 17.33 -9.28
C SER A 263 -1.78 18.70 -8.60
N SER A 264 -2.67 18.90 -7.62
CA SER A 264 -2.76 20.17 -6.88
C SER A 264 -3.55 20.02 -5.58
N ARG A 265 -3.38 20.96 -4.65
CA ARG A 265 -4.25 21.03 -3.45
C ARG A 265 -5.72 21.28 -3.81
N ALA A 266 -5.97 22.10 -4.82
CA ALA A 266 -7.34 22.35 -5.28
C ALA A 266 -8.05 21.06 -5.70
N LEU A 267 -7.32 20.12 -6.33
CA LEU A 267 -7.87 18.81 -6.70
C LEU A 267 -8.19 17.95 -5.46
N LEU A 268 -7.41 18.06 -4.37
CA LEU A 268 -7.74 17.42 -3.09
C LEU A 268 -8.96 18.06 -2.41
N ASP A 269 -9.13 19.38 -2.50
CA ASP A 269 -10.32 20.06 -1.99
C ASP A 269 -11.56 19.65 -2.79
N LYS A 270 -11.46 19.58 -4.14
CA LYS A 270 -12.53 19.06 -5.01
C LYS A 270 -12.92 17.63 -4.61
N LEU A 271 -11.96 16.72 -4.46
CA LEU A 271 -12.21 15.35 -4.01
C LEU A 271 -12.93 15.32 -2.66
N PHE A 272 -12.49 16.18 -1.72
CA PHE A 272 -13.11 16.27 -0.39
C PHE A 272 -14.58 16.70 -0.45
N ASP A 273 -14.89 17.66 -1.30
CA ASP A 273 -16.25 18.21 -1.44
C ASP A 273 -17.17 17.21 -2.20
N GLU A 274 -16.68 16.57 -3.28
CA GLU A 274 -17.43 15.58 -4.06
C GLU A 274 -17.76 14.31 -3.26
N THR A 275 -16.88 13.85 -2.38
CA THR A 275 -17.13 12.67 -1.55
C THR A 275 -18.09 12.92 -0.38
N ARG A 276 -18.57 14.16 -0.20
CA ARG A 276 -19.50 14.60 0.83
C ARG A 276 -20.79 15.18 0.29
N ALA A 277 -20.91 15.30 -1.00
CA ALA A 277 -22.19 15.67 -1.61
C ALA A 277 -23.24 14.61 -1.23
N PRO A 278 -24.46 15.01 -0.81
CA PRO A 278 -25.50 14.11 -0.35
C PRO A 278 -25.95 13.11 -1.41
#